data_cbdd8dc9780f5cbaa8c23f1c3cbcd480
#
_entry.id   cbdd8dc9780f5cbaa8c23f1c3cbcd480
#
_cell.length_a   1.000
_cell.length_b   1.000
_cell.length_c   1.000
_cell.angle_alpha   90.00
_cell.angle_beta   90.00
_cell.angle_gamma   90.00
#
_symmetry.space_group_name_H-M   'P 1'
#
loop_
_entity.id
_entity.type
_entity.pdbx_description
1 polymer ?
#
loop_
_entity_poly.entity_id
_entity_poly.type
_entity_poly.pdbx_seq_one_letter_code
_entity_poly.pdbx_strand_id
1 'polypeptide(L)'
;SGTAMRLMAGVLAGQHFSTTLVGDTSLSQRPMGRIIEPLTRMGASIGSSPGGTPPLEIRPVNKLRGLDYSVPMASAQVKSAILLAGLYADGTTCVRESAITRDHTERMLAGFKYSGGLYEHPAMVEGGGRLSGCDVIVPGDLSSAAFFLVGATISEGSSVRLENIGVNRTRSGILDILITMGADIRVESKRMVCGEEVADLIVRHSPLNGISIDPELVSRSIDEFPVIAIAAACAKGNTTIRGAEELRVKETDRIIAIVKGLKALGVQVVELEDGMVITGGELRGGDVHSYQDHRIAMAFSVAGAATKGNVYIEDCGNVETSFPNFVSEAAGSGLNVVER
;
A
#
# COMPACT_ATOMS: atom_id res chain seq x y z
N SER A 1 11.38 -4.42 5.49
CA SER A 1 10.34 -3.47 5.05
C SER A 1 10.94 -2.22 4.44
N GLY A 2 10.62 -1.95 3.16
CA GLY A 2 11.08 -0.74 2.47
C GLY A 2 10.52 0.54 3.08
N THR A 3 9.28 0.50 3.57
CA THR A 3 8.67 1.63 4.29
C THR A 3 9.43 1.93 5.57
N ALA A 4 9.66 0.92 6.42
CA ALA A 4 10.38 1.11 7.67
C ALA A 4 11.78 1.70 7.43
N MET A 5 12.53 1.16 6.47
CA MET A 5 13.87 1.66 6.15
C MET A 5 13.85 3.13 5.72
N ARG A 6 12.90 3.53 4.85
CA ARG A 6 12.82 4.91 4.35
C ARG A 6 12.40 5.90 5.44
N LEU A 7 11.39 5.57 6.25
CA LEU A 7 10.93 6.43 7.33
C LEU A 7 11.97 6.55 8.44
N MET A 8 12.56 5.41 8.84
CA MET A 8 13.62 5.39 9.86
C MET A 8 14.87 6.15 9.42
N ALA A 9 15.22 6.16 8.13
CA ALA A 9 16.32 7.00 7.65
C ALA A 9 16.08 8.47 7.96
N GLY A 10 14.83 8.97 7.84
CA GLY A 10 14.48 10.34 8.24
C GLY A 10 14.67 10.59 9.74
N VAL A 11 14.18 9.68 10.58
CA VAL A 11 14.34 9.79 12.06
C VAL A 11 15.80 9.74 12.46
N LEU A 12 16.55 8.79 11.87
CA LEU A 12 17.95 8.52 12.24
C LEU A 12 18.92 9.61 11.73
N ALA A 13 18.56 10.31 10.65
CA ALA A 13 19.33 11.43 10.13
C ALA A 13 19.50 12.57 11.16
N GLY A 14 18.58 12.72 12.10
CA GLY A 14 18.61 13.72 13.17
C GLY A 14 19.27 13.25 14.47
N GLN A 15 19.84 12.02 14.52
CA GLN A 15 20.38 11.46 15.75
C GLN A 15 21.89 11.74 15.90
N HIS A 16 22.40 11.60 17.14
CA HIS A 16 23.79 11.87 17.48
C HIS A 16 24.67 10.62 17.53
N PHE A 17 24.22 9.52 16.91
CA PHE A 17 24.96 8.26 16.81
C PHE A 17 24.94 7.71 15.37
N SER A 18 25.92 6.87 15.06
CA SER A 18 25.98 6.20 13.76
C SER A 18 25.06 4.98 13.73
N THR A 19 24.39 4.76 12.60
CA THR A 19 23.47 3.63 12.40
C THR A 19 23.64 3.06 11.00
N THR A 20 23.56 1.73 10.87
CA THR A 20 23.49 1.05 9.58
C THR A 20 22.15 0.37 9.43
N LEU A 21 21.41 0.71 8.38
CA LEU A 21 20.14 0.06 8.01
C LEU A 21 20.43 -1.01 6.97
N VAL A 22 20.06 -2.25 7.29
CA VAL A 22 20.21 -3.42 6.41
C VAL A 22 18.84 -4.01 6.07
N GLY A 23 18.76 -4.78 4.99
CA GLY A 23 17.55 -5.46 4.55
C GLY A 23 17.85 -6.89 4.07
N ASP A 24 16.79 -7.63 3.78
CA ASP A 24 16.87 -8.89 3.07
C ASP A 24 17.36 -8.69 1.62
N THR A 25 17.49 -9.78 0.88
CA THR A 25 17.95 -9.75 -0.52
C THR A 25 17.08 -8.85 -1.40
N SER A 26 15.76 -8.90 -1.25
CA SER A 26 14.82 -8.09 -2.03
C SER A 26 14.96 -6.61 -1.70
N LEU A 27 14.98 -6.25 -0.42
CA LEU A 27 15.10 -4.86 0.02
C LEU A 27 16.48 -4.27 -0.34
N SER A 28 17.52 -5.08 -0.31
CA SER A 28 18.90 -4.66 -0.64
C SER A 28 19.09 -4.27 -2.11
N GLN A 29 18.13 -4.63 -2.98
CA GLN A 29 18.14 -4.23 -4.40
C GLN A 29 17.30 -2.97 -4.67
N ARG A 30 16.52 -2.51 -3.69
CA ARG A 30 15.61 -1.37 -3.88
C ARG A 30 16.36 -0.03 -3.84
N PRO A 31 16.13 0.88 -4.82
CA PRO A 31 16.76 2.19 -4.82
C PRO A 31 16.25 3.05 -3.66
N MET A 32 17.20 3.65 -2.94
CA MET A 32 16.96 4.57 -1.83
C MET A 32 17.33 6.03 -2.18
N GLY A 33 17.79 6.29 -3.40
CA GLY A 33 18.19 7.61 -3.86
C GLY A 33 17.12 8.69 -3.65
N ARG A 34 15.84 8.30 -3.78
CA ARG A 34 14.69 9.23 -3.58
C ARG A 34 14.59 9.82 -2.17
N ILE A 35 15.12 9.13 -1.15
CA ILE A 35 15.20 9.66 0.23
C ILE A 35 16.58 10.20 0.56
N ILE A 36 17.65 9.60 0.03
CA ILE A 36 19.04 10.03 0.29
C ILE A 36 19.23 11.46 -0.20
N GLU A 37 18.76 11.80 -1.40
CA GLU A 37 18.94 13.11 -2.00
C GLU A 37 18.33 14.23 -1.13
N PRO A 38 17.03 14.24 -0.80
CA PRO A 38 16.47 15.30 0.03
C PRO A 38 17.04 15.33 1.44
N LEU A 39 17.29 14.19 2.08
CA LEU A 39 17.90 14.16 3.41
C LEU A 39 19.33 14.73 3.39
N THR A 40 20.11 14.47 2.34
CA THR A 40 21.43 15.06 2.17
C THR A 40 21.34 16.58 1.98
N ARG A 41 20.34 17.07 1.26
CA ARG A 41 20.08 18.54 1.14
C ARG A 41 19.72 19.17 2.48
N MET A 42 19.07 18.43 3.40
CA MET A 42 18.85 18.85 4.78
C MET A 42 20.15 18.87 5.62
N GLY A 43 21.24 18.32 5.09
CA GLY A 43 22.53 18.23 5.77
C GLY A 43 22.84 16.87 6.40
N ALA A 44 22.03 15.84 6.14
CA ALA A 44 22.30 14.47 6.63
C ALA A 44 23.52 13.85 5.95
N SER A 45 24.27 13.03 6.69
CA SER A 45 25.39 12.24 6.18
C SER A 45 24.95 10.79 6.00
N ILE A 46 24.61 10.41 4.76
CA ILE A 46 24.09 9.09 4.43
C ILE A 46 24.97 8.46 3.34
N GLY A 47 25.63 7.33 3.67
CA GLY A 47 26.30 6.45 2.73
C GLY A 47 25.36 5.35 2.24
N SER A 48 25.59 4.85 1.03
CA SER A 48 24.86 3.72 0.44
C SER A 48 25.79 2.87 -0.42
N SER A 49 25.34 1.68 -0.80
CA SER A 49 25.99 0.89 -1.83
C SER A 49 25.93 1.60 -3.21
N PRO A 50 26.79 1.21 -4.16
CA PRO A 50 26.72 1.70 -5.54
C PRO A 50 25.30 1.58 -6.10
N GLY A 51 24.81 2.63 -6.78
CA GLY A 51 23.43 2.69 -7.26
C GLY A 51 22.41 3.20 -6.23
N GLY A 52 22.84 3.62 -5.03
CA GLY A 52 21.95 4.17 -4.03
C GLY A 52 21.07 3.13 -3.35
N THR A 53 21.55 1.90 -3.20
CA THR A 53 20.84 0.78 -2.55
C THR A 53 21.37 0.53 -1.14
N PRO A 54 20.65 -0.22 -0.26
CA PRO A 54 21.16 -0.63 1.05
C PRO A 54 22.47 -1.45 0.97
N PRO A 55 23.27 -1.50 2.04
CA PRO A 55 23.04 -0.88 3.34
C PRO A 55 23.12 0.64 3.32
N LEU A 56 22.35 1.30 4.20
CA LEU A 56 22.43 2.75 4.41
C LEU A 56 23.21 3.04 5.68
N GLU A 57 24.34 3.72 5.54
CA GLU A 57 25.15 4.17 6.68
C GLU A 57 24.80 5.61 7.01
N ILE A 58 24.15 5.83 8.13
CA ILE A 58 23.73 7.16 8.59
C ILE A 58 24.69 7.58 9.70
N ARG A 59 25.38 8.69 9.50
CA ARG A 59 26.36 9.23 10.45
C ARG A 59 25.80 10.48 11.11
N PRO A 60 26.17 10.72 12.40
CA PRO A 60 25.72 11.91 13.11
C PRO A 60 26.20 13.19 12.42
N VAL A 61 25.34 14.19 12.46
CA VAL A 61 25.64 15.55 12.00
C VAL A 61 25.32 16.53 13.11
N ASN A 62 25.95 17.72 13.10
CA ASN A 62 25.69 18.70 14.13
C ASN A 62 24.23 19.14 14.17
N LYS A 63 23.63 19.39 12.99
CA LYS A 63 22.24 19.81 12.87
C LYS A 63 21.74 19.67 11.44
N LEU A 64 20.46 19.27 11.32
CA LEU A 64 19.74 19.33 10.05
C LEU A 64 19.18 20.75 9.84
N ARG A 65 18.89 21.09 8.59
CA ARG A 65 18.23 22.35 8.20
C ARG A 65 16.90 22.06 7.55
N GLY A 66 15.92 22.90 7.80
CA GLY A 66 14.65 22.87 7.10
C GLY A 66 14.82 22.95 5.58
N LEU A 67 13.91 22.33 4.85
CA LEU A 67 13.98 22.20 3.40
C LEU A 67 12.59 22.45 2.79
N ASP A 68 12.49 23.29 1.77
CA ASP A 68 11.34 23.34 0.86
C ASP A 68 11.63 22.41 -0.32
N TYR A 69 10.89 21.32 -0.43
CA TYR A 69 11.13 20.24 -1.38
C TYR A 69 9.88 19.87 -2.17
N SER A 70 9.98 20.01 -3.49
CA SER A 70 8.98 19.48 -4.41
C SER A 70 9.35 18.05 -4.79
N VAL A 71 8.50 17.10 -4.43
CA VAL A 71 8.73 15.66 -4.73
C VAL A 71 8.52 15.44 -6.23
N PRO A 72 9.56 14.98 -6.96
CA PRO A 72 9.45 14.81 -8.42
C PRO A 72 8.38 13.82 -8.86
N MET A 73 8.13 12.79 -8.04
CA MET A 73 7.09 11.78 -8.23
C MET A 73 6.39 11.58 -6.89
N ALA A 74 5.07 11.71 -6.86
CA ALA A 74 4.25 11.59 -5.66
C ALA A 74 4.59 10.32 -4.86
N SER A 75 5.06 10.47 -3.62
CA SER A 75 5.50 9.38 -2.78
C SER A 75 5.34 9.70 -1.29
N ALA A 76 4.39 9.05 -0.64
CA ALA A 76 4.17 9.20 0.79
C ALA A 76 5.43 8.84 1.62
N GLN A 77 6.22 7.86 1.18
CA GLN A 77 7.43 7.45 1.91
C GLN A 77 8.52 8.52 1.86
N VAL A 78 8.69 9.20 0.73
CA VAL A 78 9.63 10.32 0.59
C VAL A 78 9.16 11.49 1.44
N LYS A 79 7.88 11.87 1.34
CA LYS A 79 7.29 12.91 2.18
C LYS A 79 7.49 12.61 3.66
N SER A 80 7.11 11.41 4.09
CA SER A 80 7.25 10.99 5.50
C SER A 80 8.69 11.03 5.99
N ALA A 81 9.66 10.55 5.19
CA ALA A 81 11.07 10.60 5.57
C ALA A 81 11.56 12.03 5.78
N ILE A 82 11.18 12.95 4.90
CA ILE A 82 11.56 14.37 4.97
C ILE A 82 10.90 15.05 6.18
N LEU A 83 9.59 14.82 6.42
CA LEU A 83 8.88 15.38 7.57
C LEU A 83 9.46 14.87 8.91
N LEU A 84 9.76 13.58 9.00
CA LEU A 84 10.36 12.98 10.19
C LEU A 84 11.77 13.53 10.46
N ALA A 85 12.59 13.76 9.44
CA ALA A 85 13.87 14.46 9.58
C ALA A 85 13.67 15.93 9.98
N GLY A 86 12.62 16.58 9.46
CA GLY A 86 12.22 17.93 9.77
C GLY A 86 11.96 18.20 11.25
N LEU A 87 11.54 17.18 12.03
CA LEU A 87 11.35 17.30 13.49
C LEU A 87 12.65 17.72 14.21
N TYR A 88 13.79 17.36 13.66
CA TYR A 88 15.14 17.59 14.21
C TYR A 88 15.86 18.76 13.52
N ALA A 89 15.25 19.35 12.51
CA ALA A 89 15.89 20.41 11.71
C ALA A 89 15.76 21.80 12.34
N ASP A 90 16.66 22.71 11.98
CA ASP A 90 16.46 24.15 12.22
C ASP A 90 15.54 24.73 11.16
N GLY A 91 14.47 25.38 11.60
CA GLY A 91 13.50 26.04 10.74
C GLY A 91 12.41 25.10 10.23
N THR A 92 11.75 25.51 9.16
CA THR A 92 10.57 24.83 8.59
C THR A 92 10.98 23.88 7.47
N THR A 93 10.44 22.68 7.50
CA THR A 93 10.52 21.70 6.41
C THR A 93 9.16 21.64 5.72
N CYS A 94 9.12 21.89 4.41
CA CYS A 94 7.93 21.89 3.58
C CYS A 94 8.07 20.86 2.46
N VAL A 95 7.04 20.03 2.26
CA VAL A 95 7.02 19.02 1.19
C VAL A 95 5.82 19.28 0.29
N ARG A 96 6.10 19.51 -0.99
CA ARG A 96 5.09 19.74 -2.04
C ARG A 96 4.97 18.51 -2.92
N GLU A 97 3.76 18.04 -3.11
CA GLU A 97 3.44 16.87 -3.94
C GLU A 97 2.62 17.31 -5.16
N SER A 98 2.83 16.65 -6.30
CA SER A 98 2.01 16.85 -7.52
C SER A 98 0.63 16.22 -7.41
N ALA A 99 0.48 15.19 -6.56
CA ALA A 99 -0.78 14.53 -6.23
C ALA A 99 -0.77 14.18 -4.74
N ILE A 100 -1.93 14.22 -4.10
CA ILE A 100 -2.08 13.88 -2.68
C ILE A 100 -1.72 12.42 -2.46
N THR A 101 -0.76 12.17 -1.59
CA THR A 101 -0.40 10.82 -1.13
C THR A 101 -0.85 10.60 0.32
N ARG A 102 -0.61 9.38 0.85
CA ARG A 102 -0.95 8.99 2.23
C ARG A 102 -0.43 10.00 3.25
N ASP A 103 -1.27 10.41 4.18
CA ASP A 103 -1.02 11.45 5.20
C ASP A 103 -0.87 10.90 6.62
N HIS A 104 -0.54 9.61 6.74
CA HIS A 104 -0.42 8.94 8.05
C HIS A 104 0.62 9.60 8.97
N THR A 105 1.73 10.12 8.45
CA THR A 105 2.75 10.78 9.24
C THR A 105 2.22 12.07 9.84
N GLU A 106 1.54 12.89 9.06
CA GLU A 106 0.93 14.14 9.50
C GLU A 106 -0.11 13.87 10.60
N ARG A 107 -0.99 12.88 10.39
CA ARG A 107 -2.01 12.46 11.36
C ARG A 107 -1.40 11.93 12.65
N MET A 108 -0.35 11.09 12.56
CA MET A 108 0.36 10.58 13.73
C MET A 108 1.05 11.69 14.51
N LEU A 109 1.70 12.64 13.86
CA LEU A 109 2.32 13.79 14.53
C LEU A 109 1.28 14.61 15.27
N ALA A 110 0.11 14.83 14.68
CA ALA A 110 -1.03 15.49 15.34
C ALA A 110 -1.55 14.65 16.53
N GLY A 111 -1.68 13.34 16.36
CA GLY A 111 -2.10 12.39 17.42
C GLY A 111 -1.13 12.37 18.59
N PHE A 112 0.18 12.44 18.34
CA PHE A 112 1.22 12.60 19.36
C PHE A 112 1.37 14.06 19.86
N LYS A 113 0.45 14.94 19.52
CA LYS A 113 0.40 16.33 19.99
C LYS A 113 1.73 17.06 19.78
N TYR A 114 2.27 16.96 18.57
CA TYR A 114 3.51 17.65 18.24
C TYR A 114 3.40 19.15 18.55
N SER A 115 4.31 19.68 19.37
CA SER A 115 4.25 21.07 19.86
C SER A 115 4.84 22.11 18.90
N GLY A 116 5.49 21.68 17.80
CA GLY A 116 5.90 22.53 16.68
C GLY A 116 4.74 22.82 15.73
N GLY A 117 4.94 23.73 14.78
CA GLY A 117 3.97 23.96 13.72
C GLY A 117 3.82 22.72 12.83
N LEU A 118 2.59 22.34 12.54
CA LEU A 118 2.23 21.23 11.64
C LEU A 118 1.13 21.68 10.69
N TYR A 119 1.31 21.47 9.39
CA TYR A 119 0.38 21.87 8.33
C TYR A 119 0.22 20.75 7.33
N GLU A 120 -0.97 20.58 6.77
CA GLU A 120 -1.29 19.45 5.91
C GLU A 120 -1.10 19.74 4.42
N HIS A 121 -1.38 20.97 3.96
CA HIS A 121 -1.34 21.31 2.54
C HIS A 121 -0.71 22.69 2.28
N PRO A 122 0.54 22.75 1.83
CA PRO A 122 1.52 21.67 1.69
C PRO A 122 1.88 21.07 3.04
N ALA A 123 2.33 19.81 3.06
CA ALA A 123 2.77 19.16 4.28
C ALA A 123 4.01 19.84 4.86
N MET A 124 3.91 20.43 6.05
CA MET A 124 5.01 21.18 6.67
C MET A 124 5.13 20.83 8.15
N VAL A 125 6.35 20.88 8.62
CA VAL A 125 6.70 20.74 10.04
C VAL A 125 7.75 21.78 10.43
N GLU A 126 7.56 22.46 11.58
CA GLU A 126 8.57 23.31 12.20
C GLU A 126 9.42 22.48 13.16
N GLY A 127 10.73 22.44 12.96
CA GLY A 127 11.62 21.63 13.76
C GLY A 127 11.74 22.09 15.22
N GLY A 128 12.27 21.20 16.06
CA GLY A 128 12.52 21.47 17.50
C GLY A 128 11.33 21.33 18.42
N GLY A 129 10.15 20.95 17.92
CA GLY A 129 8.99 20.62 18.72
C GLY A 129 9.17 19.31 19.51
N ARG A 130 8.21 19.01 20.39
CA ARG A 130 8.18 17.79 21.20
C ARG A 130 6.92 16.98 20.89
N LEU A 131 7.06 15.66 20.93
CA LEU A 131 5.95 14.72 20.86
C LEU A 131 5.53 14.32 22.28
N SER A 132 4.24 14.14 22.50
CA SER A 132 3.69 13.57 23.73
C SER A 132 3.28 12.12 23.48
N GLY A 133 3.72 11.20 24.33
CA GLY A 133 3.30 9.80 24.24
C GLY A 133 1.79 9.66 24.45
N CYS A 134 1.18 8.73 23.75
CA CYS A 134 -0.21 8.34 23.90
C CYS A 134 -0.39 6.85 23.62
N ASP A 135 -1.49 6.28 24.07
CA ASP A 135 -1.87 4.92 23.71
C ASP A 135 -2.29 4.89 22.24
N VAL A 136 -1.73 3.96 21.49
CA VAL A 136 -2.03 3.78 20.07
C VAL A 136 -2.61 2.40 19.85
N ILE A 137 -3.83 2.34 19.35
CA ILE A 137 -4.43 1.10 18.83
C ILE A 137 -4.20 1.12 17.32
N VAL A 138 -3.34 0.22 16.83
CA VAL A 138 -3.07 0.09 15.40
C VAL A 138 -4.32 -0.48 14.73
N PRO A 139 -4.92 0.22 13.75
CA PRO A 139 -6.07 -0.30 13.03
C PRO A 139 -5.69 -1.46 12.11
N GLY A 140 -6.68 -2.27 11.74
CA GLY A 140 -6.53 -3.27 10.69
C GLY A 140 -6.13 -2.62 9.36
N ASP A 141 -5.20 -3.24 8.66
CA ASP A 141 -4.71 -2.75 7.37
C ASP A 141 -5.74 -2.96 6.26
N LEU A 142 -6.17 -1.86 5.63
CA LEU A 142 -7.14 -1.95 4.53
C LEU A 142 -6.60 -2.77 3.34
N SER A 143 -5.30 -2.76 3.07
CA SER A 143 -4.72 -3.59 2.02
C SER A 143 -4.84 -5.09 2.31
N SER A 144 -4.72 -5.48 3.59
CA SER A 144 -4.96 -6.86 4.02
C SER A 144 -6.46 -7.19 4.01
N ALA A 145 -7.30 -6.26 4.46
CA ALA A 145 -8.76 -6.38 4.42
C ALA A 145 -9.31 -6.50 3.00
N ALA A 146 -8.64 -5.91 2.01
CA ALA A 146 -9.06 -5.90 0.61
C ALA A 146 -9.27 -7.30 0.02
N PHE A 147 -8.46 -8.28 0.42
CA PHE A 147 -8.61 -9.66 -0.02
C PHE A 147 -9.93 -10.27 0.46
N PHE A 148 -10.31 -10.00 1.70
CA PHE A 148 -11.59 -10.46 2.27
C PHE A 148 -12.78 -9.67 1.73
N LEU A 149 -12.62 -8.36 1.48
CA LEU A 149 -13.66 -7.55 0.82
C LEU A 149 -14.00 -8.12 -0.55
N VAL A 150 -12.99 -8.36 -1.38
CA VAL A 150 -13.22 -8.93 -2.72
C VAL A 150 -13.70 -10.38 -2.60
N GLY A 151 -13.08 -11.21 -1.75
CA GLY A 151 -13.49 -12.59 -1.54
C GLY A 151 -14.95 -12.71 -1.19
N ALA A 152 -15.43 -11.91 -0.22
CA ALA A 152 -16.83 -11.92 0.17
C ALA A 152 -17.75 -11.36 -0.94
N THR A 153 -17.31 -10.34 -1.68
CA THR A 153 -18.10 -9.76 -2.77
C THR A 153 -18.36 -10.76 -3.89
N ILE A 154 -17.35 -11.58 -4.27
CA ILE A 154 -17.46 -12.52 -5.39
C ILE A 154 -17.97 -13.90 -5.00
N SER A 155 -18.05 -14.22 -3.69
CA SER A 155 -18.49 -15.53 -3.20
C SER A 155 -19.99 -15.53 -2.92
N GLU A 156 -20.77 -16.34 -3.64
CA GLU A 156 -22.21 -16.42 -3.50
C GLU A 156 -22.65 -16.78 -2.07
N GLY A 157 -23.61 -16.02 -1.53
CA GLY A 157 -24.17 -16.24 -0.20
C GLY A 157 -23.28 -15.77 0.96
N SER A 158 -22.11 -15.19 0.69
CA SER A 158 -21.19 -14.74 1.74
C SER A 158 -21.62 -13.45 2.43
N SER A 159 -21.22 -13.31 3.71
CA SER A 159 -21.31 -12.08 4.50
C SER A 159 -20.18 -12.05 5.50
N VAL A 160 -19.32 -11.06 5.42
CA VAL A 160 -18.13 -10.91 6.28
C VAL A 160 -18.16 -9.55 6.97
N ARG A 161 -17.80 -9.51 8.25
CA ARG A 161 -17.54 -8.29 9.03
C ARG A 161 -16.06 -8.18 9.31
N LEU A 162 -15.45 -7.06 8.91
CA LEU A 162 -14.07 -6.71 9.17
C LEU A 162 -14.05 -5.57 10.16
N GLU A 163 -13.55 -5.81 11.37
CA GLU A 163 -13.60 -4.86 12.46
C GLU A 163 -12.34 -4.01 12.55
N ASN A 164 -12.52 -2.77 12.99
CA ASN A 164 -11.42 -1.85 13.30
C ASN A 164 -10.47 -1.59 12.12
N ILE A 165 -10.99 -1.44 10.91
CA ILE A 165 -10.19 -1.23 9.69
C ILE A 165 -9.90 0.26 9.52
N GLY A 166 -8.65 0.61 9.22
CA GLY A 166 -8.26 1.97 8.84
C GLY A 166 -8.89 2.36 7.50
N VAL A 167 -9.70 3.43 7.52
CA VAL A 167 -10.44 3.91 6.34
C VAL A 167 -10.00 5.31 5.91
N ASN A 168 -8.75 5.65 6.13
CA ASN A 168 -8.16 6.90 5.69
C ASN A 168 -8.42 7.13 4.19
N ARG A 169 -9.00 8.29 3.84
CA ARG A 169 -9.42 8.62 2.47
C ARG A 169 -8.27 8.60 1.46
N THR A 170 -7.05 8.90 1.88
CA THR A 170 -5.86 8.84 1.01
C THR A 170 -5.44 7.42 0.64
N ARG A 171 -6.09 6.39 1.22
CA ARG A 171 -5.79 4.98 1.04
C ARG A 171 -7.00 4.11 0.70
N SER A 172 -8.20 4.62 0.85
CA SER A 172 -9.43 3.84 0.74
C SER A 172 -10.04 3.82 -0.67
N GLY A 173 -9.26 4.07 -1.71
CA GLY A 173 -9.74 4.08 -3.10
C GLY A 173 -10.39 2.76 -3.53
N ILE A 174 -9.94 1.62 -3.00
CA ILE A 174 -10.57 0.33 -3.28
C ILE A 174 -12.04 0.28 -2.84
N LEU A 175 -12.43 0.93 -1.74
CA LEU A 175 -13.84 0.97 -1.32
C LEU A 175 -14.68 1.72 -2.35
N ASP A 176 -14.19 2.87 -2.82
CA ASP A 176 -14.86 3.68 -3.83
C ASP A 176 -14.97 2.89 -5.16
N ILE A 177 -13.93 2.18 -5.57
CA ILE A 177 -13.92 1.33 -6.77
C ILE A 177 -14.94 0.20 -6.65
N LEU A 178 -14.90 -0.59 -5.58
CA LEU A 178 -15.78 -1.74 -5.40
C LEU A 178 -17.25 -1.31 -5.30
N ILE A 179 -17.55 -0.21 -4.57
CA ILE A 179 -18.92 0.34 -4.48
C ILE A 179 -19.39 0.80 -5.86
N THR A 180 -18.53 1.46 -6.66
CA THR A 180 -18.88 1.87 -8.04
C THR A 180 -19.11 0.66 -8.93
N MET A 181 -18.41 -0.44 -8.73
CA MET A 181 -18.66 -1.72 -9.41
C MET A 181 -19.98 -2.39 -8.98
N GLY A 182 -20.59 -1.96 -7.88
CA GLY A 182 -21.85 -2.50 -7.35
C GLY A 182 -21.71 -3.40 -6.11
N ALA A 183 -20.57 -3.38 -5.43
CA ALA A 183 -20.37 -4.15 -4.21
C ALA A 183 -21.30 -3.68 -3.05
N ASP A 184 -21.91 -4.61 -2.31
CA ASP A 184 -22.65 -4.32 -1.07
C ASP A 184 -21.67 -4.22 0.10
N ILE A 185 -21.07 -3.05 0.23
CA ILE A 185 -20.14 -2.70 1.32
C ILE A 185 -20.77 -1.61 2.17
N ARG A 186 -20.87 -1.87 3.48
CA ARG A 186 -21.33 -0.88 4.47
C ARG A 186 -20.22 -0.51 5.41
N VAL A 187 -20.04 0.78 5.62
CA VAL A 187 -19.04 1.35 6.54
C VAL A 187 -19.79 1.78 7.80
N GLU A 188 -19.54 1.07 8.90
CA GLU A 188 -20.22 1.29 10.18
C GLU A 188 -19.22 1.71 11.27
N SER A 189 -19.73 2.21 12.39
CA SER A 189 -18.94 2.52 13.59
C SER A 189 -17.72 3.40 13.33
N LYS A 190 -17.81 4.38 12.42
CA LYS A 190 -16.73 5.32 12.14
C LYS A 190 -16.29 6.05 13.41
N ARG A 191 -14.99 6.07 13.66
CA ARG A 191 -14.38 6.72 14.81
C ARG A 191 -12.96 7.19 14.51
N MET A 192 -12.45 8.11 15.33
CA MET A 192 -11.06 8.56 15.25
C MET A 192 -10.23 7.83 16.30
N VAL A 193 -9.10 7.28 15.90
CA VAL A 193 -8.13 6.60 16.77
C VAL A 193 -6.75 7.17 16.46
N CYS A 194 -6.17 7.91 17.39
CA CYS A 194 -4.85 8.58 17.24
C CYS A 194 -4.68 9.35 15.91
N GLY A 195 -5.72 10.10 15.50
CA GLY A 195 -5.71 10.89 14.28
C GLY A 195 -6.10 10.12 13.01
N GLU A 196 -6.27 8.79 13.08
CA GLU A 196 -6.69 7.97 11.94
C GLU A 196 -8.20 7.66 11.99
N GLU A 197 -8.85 7.71 10.82
CA GLU A 197 -10.22 7.23 10.68
C GLU A 197 -10.25 5.71 10.65
N VAL A 198 -11.09 5.15 11.52
CA VAL A 198 -11.28 3.70 11.67
C VAL A 198 -12.76 3.37 11.57
N ALA A 199 -13.10 2.26 10.95
CA ALA A 199 -14.47 1.78 10.81
C ALA A 199 -14.55 0.26 10.84
N ASP A 200 -15.77 -0.24 10.99
CA ASP A 200 -16.10 -1.62 10.71
C ASP A 200 -16.70 -1.72 9.31
N LEU A 201 -16.25 -2.70 8.52
CA LEU A 201 -16.72 -2.93 7.16
C LEU A 201 -17.56 -4.19 7.13
N ILE A 202 -18.82 -4.07 6.67
CA ILE A 202 -19.67 -5.24 6.41
C ILE A 202 -19.77 -5.38 4.89
N VAL A 203 -19.37 -6.52 4.38
CA VAL A 203 -19.41 -6.84 2.96
C VAL A 203 -20.24 -8.08 2.72
N ARG A 204 -21.06 -8.05 1.67
CA ARG A 204 -21.91 -9.18 1.24
C ARG A 204 -21.68 -9.46 -0.23
N HIS A 205 -21.96 -10.70 -0.61
CA HIS A 205 -21.99 -11.04 -2.03
C HIS A 205 -22.90 -10.11 -2.82
N SER A 206 -22.40 -9.65 -3.94
CA SER A 206 -23.16 -8.86 -4.90
C SER A 206 -22.59 -9.00 -6.32
N PRO A 207 -23.44 -9.00 -7.34
CA PRO A 207 -22.98 -9.01 -8.73
C PRO A 207 -22.27 -7.69 -9.06
N LEU A 208 -21.10 -7.80 -9.66
CA LEU A 208 -20.29 -6.67 -10.05
C LEU A 208 -20.47 -6.32 -11.52
N ASN A 209 -20.29 -5.04 -11.85
CA ASN A 209 -20.25 -4.52 -13.21
C ASN A 209 -18.86 -3.92 -13.49
N GLY A 210 -18.40 -4.11 -14.73
CA GLY A 210 -17.17 -3.49 -15.20
C GLY A 210 -17.30 -1.97 -15.27
N ILE A 211 -16.23 -1.27 -14.96
CA ILE A 211 -16.16 0.20 -14.94
C ILE A 211 -14.88 0.70 -15.59
N SER A 212 -14.83 1.97 -15.97
CA SER A 212 -13.57 2.68 -16.17
C SER A 212 -13.17 3.29 -14.83
N ILE A 213 -12.03 2.86 -14.28
CA ILE A 213 -11.56 3.36 -12.99
C ILE A 213 -11.11 4.81 -13.14
N ASP A 214 -11.61 5.67 -12.26
CA ASP A 214 -11.22 7.07 -12.21
C ASP A 214 -9.72 7.20 -11.90
N PRO A 215 -8.93 7.94 -12.70
CA PRO A 215 -7.50 8.16 -12.45
C PRO A 215 -7.18 8.68 -11.03
N GLU A 216 -8.06 9.47 -10.42
CA GLU A 216 -7.88 9.94 -9.05
C GLU A 216 -7.87 8.80 -8.01
N LEU A 217 -8.53 7.68 -8.30
CA LEU A 217 -8.55 6.51 -7.42
C LEU A 217 -7.31 5.64 -7.56
N VAL A 218 -6.52 5.80 -8.64
CA VAL A 218 -5.37 4.93 -8.92
C VAL A 218 -4.31 5.05 -7.81
N SER A 219 -3.89 6.25 -7.47
CA SER A 219 -2.89 6.47 -6.42
C SER A 219 -3.38 6.03 -5.03
N ARG A 220 -4.71 6.15 -4.77
CA ARG A 220 -5.36 5.78 -3.50
C ARG A 220 -5.61 4.27 -3.35
N SER A 221 -5.39 3.49 -4.41
CA SER A 221 -5.59 2.03 -4.44
C SER A 221 -4.49 1.27 -5.17
N ILE A 222 -3.33 1.90 -5.36
CA ILE A 222 -2.23 1.34 -6.16
C ILE A 222 -1.77 -0.05 -5.69
N ASP A 223 -1.83 -0.30 -4.40
CA ASP A 223 -1.40 -1.57 -3.81
C ASP A 223 -2.50 -2.64 -3.85
N GLU A 224 -3.76 -2.28 -4.10
CA GLU A 224 -4.92 -3.16 -4.13
C GLU A 224 -5.28 -3.63 -5.55
N PHE A 225 -4.64 -3.10 -6.61
CA PHE A 225 -4.93 -3.50 -8.00
C PHE A 225 -4.85 -5.01 -8.27
N PRO A 226 -3.94 -5.80 -7.65
CA PRO A 226 -3.99 -7.24 -7.84
C PRO A 226 -5.34 -7.86 -7.49
N VAL A 227 -5.93 -7.50 -6.35
CA VAL A 227 -7.22 -8.05 -5.94
C VAL A 227 -8.41 -7.35 -6.59
N ILE A 228 -8.29 -6.06 -6.95
CA ILE A 228 -9.28 -5.34 -7.79
C ILE A 228 -9.41 -6.02 -9.17
N ALA A 229 -8.30 -6.49 -9.73
CA ALA A 229 -8.31 -7.22 -11.00
C ALA A 229 -9.09 -8.55 -10.92
N ILE A 230 -9.06 -9.21 -9.76
CA ILE A 230 -9.90 -10.40 -9.50
C ILE A 230 -11.39 -10.00 -9.45
N ALA A 231 -11.74 -8.92 -8.74
CA ALA A 231 -13.12 -8.40 -8.75
C ALA A 231 -13.58 -8.05 -10.17
N ALA A 232 -12.71 -7.40 -10.96
CA ALA A 232 -12.96 -7.07 -12.37
C ALA A 232 -13.15 -8.31 -13.25
N ALA A 233 -12.39 -9.38 -12.99
CA ALA A 233 -12.52 -10.64 -13.71
C ALA A 233 -13.85 -11.35 -13.43
N CYS A 234 -14.47 -11.11 -12.26
CA CYS A 234 -15.78 -11.63 -11.88
C CYS A 234 -16.93 -10.67 -12.25
N ALA A 235 -16.64 -9.47 -12.75
CA ALA A 235 -17.66 -8.46 -13.07
C ALA A 235 -18.30 -8.72 -14.44
N LYS A 236 -19.49 -8.16 -14.67
CA LYS A 236 -20.14 -8.18 -15.99
C LYS A 236 -19.61 -7.02 -16.84
N GLY A 237 -19.06 -7.33 -18.01
CA GLY A 237 -18.54 -6.31 -18.94
C GLY A 237 -17.05 -6.04 -18.76
N ASN A 238 -16.59 -4.87 -19.18
CA ASN A 238 -15.19 -4.51 -19.20
C ASN A 238 -14.82 -3.59 -18.04
N THR A 239 -13.70 -3.88 -17.38
CA THR A 239 -13.07 -2.93 -16.45
C THR A 239 -11.78 -2.40 -17.06
N THR A 240 -11.64 -1.08 -17.11
CA THR A 240 -10.47 -0.40 -17.66
C THR A 240 -9.67 0.26 -16.55
N ILE A 241 -8.39 -0.06 -16.49
CA ILE A 241 -7.40 0.50 -15.56
C ILE A 241 -6.37 1.27 -16.38
N ARG A 242 -6.15 2.57 -16.08
CA ARG A 242 -5.17 3.45 -16.72
C ARG A 242 -4.41 4.26 -15.68
N GLY A 243 -3.25 4.80 -16.03
CA GLY A 243 -2.45 5.63 -15.13
C GLY A 243 -1.84 4.86 -13.96
N ALA A 244 -1.66 3.55 -14.10
CA ALA A 244 -1.14 2.65 -13.06
C ALA A 244 0.29 2.15 -13.37
N GLU A 245 1.09 2.92 -14.12
CA GLU A 245 2.46 2.57 -14.51
C GLU A 245 3.36 2.28 -13.30
N GLU A 246 3.07 2.85 -12.12
CA GLU A 246 3.80 2.56 -10.88
C GLU A 246 3.75 1.07 -10.50
N LEU A 247 2.73 0.33 -10.95
CA LEU A 247 2.63 -1.12 -10.72
C LEU A 247 3.79 -1.90 -11.37
N ARG A 248 4.43 -1.34 -12.42
CA ARG A 248 5.54 -2.02 -13.12
C ARG A 248 6.84 -2.03 -12.32
N VAL A 249 6.97 -1.15 -11.32
CA VAL A 249 8.19 -0.97 -10.50
C VAL A 249 8.00 -1.34 -9.03
N LYS A 250 6.98 -2.16 -8.74
CA LYS A 250 6.74 -2.71 -7.39
C LYS A 250 7.66 -3.92 -7.12
N GLU A 251 7.22 -4.86 -6.31
CA GLU A 251 7.94 -6.10 -6.00
C GLU A 251 8.23 -6.94 -7.26
N THR A 252 7.32 -6.91 -8.20
CA THR A 252 7.44 -7.41 -9.58
C THR A 252 6.75 -6.41 -10.52
N ASP A 253 6.82 -6.61 -11.84
CA ASP A 253 5.90 -5.95 -12.77
C ASP A 253 4.50 -6.54 -12.56
N ARG A 254 3.71 -5.88 -11.68
CA ARG A 254 2.37 -6.32 -11.30
C ARG A 254 1.40 -6.32 -12.46
N ILE A 255 1.56 -5.43 -13.46
CA ILE A 255 0.71 -5.44 -14.66
C ILE A 255 0.91 -6.75 -15.41
N ILE A 256 2.14 -7.12 -15.70
CA ILE A 256 2.46 -8.39 -16.38
C ILE A 256 2.00 -9.59 -15.56
N ALA A 257 2.26 -9.59 -14.24
CA ALA A 257 1.88 -10.70 -13.35
C ALA A 257 0.37 -10.91 -13.32
N ILE A 258 -0.42 -9.84 -13.17
CA ILE A 258 -1.90 -9.89 -13.19
C ILE A 258 -2.39 -10.40 -14.55
N VAL A 259 -1.89 -9.83 -15.65
CA VAL A 259 -2.31 -10.20 -17.01
C VAL A 259 -2.04 -11.68 -17.29
N LYS A 260 -0.86 -12.19 -16.91
CA LYS A 260 -0.51 -13.60 -17.10
C LYS A 260 -1.38 -14.52 -16.23
N GLY A 261 -1.56 -14.18 -14.97
CA GLY A 261 -2.39 -14.95 -14.04
C GLY A 261 -3.86 -15.00 -14.50
N LEU A 262 -4.45 -13.88 -14.89
CA LEU A 262 -5.82 -13.84 -15.41
C LEU A 262 -5.98 -14.66 -16.69
N LYS A 263 -5.02 -14.59 -17.61
CA LYS A 263 -5.02 -15.45 -18.83
C LYS A 263 -4.94 -16.92 -18.48
N ALA A 264 -4.14 -17.31 -17.51
CA ALA A 264 -4.06 -18.69 -17.03
C ALA A 264 -5.42 -19.21 -16.47
N LEU A 265 -6.21 -18.31 -15.88
CA LEU A 265 -7.56 -18.61 -15.40
C LEU A 265 -8.65 -18.44 -16.50
N GLY A 266 -8.26 -18.26 -17.77
CA GLY A 266 -9.18 -18.17 -18.91
C GLY A 266 -9.85 -16.81 -19.12
N VAL A 267 -9.43 -15.78 -18.37
CA VAL A 267 -9.99 -14.43 -18.49
C VAL A 267 -9.39 -13.69 -19.69
N GLN A 268 -10.23 -12.99 -20.43
CA GLN A 268 -9.77 -12.10 -21.51
C GLN A 268 -9.23 -10.80 -20.91
N VAL A 269 -7.96 -10.54 -21.16
CA VAL A 269 -7.30 -9.33 -20.66
C VAL A 269 -6.33 -8.78 -21.69
N VAL A 270 -6.39 -7.47 -21.90
CA VAL A 270 -5.49 -6.71 -22.77
C VAL A 270 -4.55 -5.90 -21.88
N GLU A 271 -3.25 -6.14 -22.02
CA GLU A 271 -2.21 -5.35 -21.37
C GLU A 271 -2.09 -3.98 -22.06
N LEU A 272 -1.96 -2.93 -21.24
CA LEU A 272 -1.64 -1.58 -21.67
C LEU A 272 -0.30 -1.17 -21.07
N GLU A 273 0.33 -0.13 -21.58
CA GLU A 273 1.58 0.40 -21.03
C GLU A 273 1.43 0.83 -19.56
N ASP A 274 0.32 1.50 -19.25
CA ASP A 274 -0.03 2.11 -17.97
C ASP A 274 -1.17 1.39 -17.23
N GLY A 275 -1.51 0.15 -17.62
CA GLY A 275 -2.63 -0.56 -17.01
C GLY A 275 -3.11 -1.78 -17.78
N MET A 276 -4.42 -2.01 -17.81
CA MET A 276 -5.03 -3.14 -18.50
C MET A 276 -6.53 -2.95 -18.72
N VAL A 277 -7.10 -3.72 -19.68
CA VAL A 277 -8.55 -3.88 -19.85
C VAL A 277 -8.90 -5.34 -19.56
N ILE A 278 -9.78 -5.56 -18.59
CA ILE A 278 -10.21 -6.89 -18.15
C ILE A 278 -11.66 -7.09 -18.59
N THR A 279 -11.93 -8.13 -19.36
CA THR A 279 -13.30 -8.55 -19.70
C THR A 279 -13.72 -9.64 -18.72
N GLY A 280 -14.68 -9.32 -17.89
CA GLY A 280 -15.17 -10.25 -16.86
C GLY A 280 -15.94 -11.43 -17.45
N GLY A 281 -15.94 -12.54 -16.72
CA GLY A 281 -16.55 -13.78 -17.16
C GLY A 281 -16.35 -14.92 -16.15
N GLU A 282 -16.51 -16.15 -16.62
CA GLU A 282 -16.25 -17.34 -15.80
C GLU A 282 -14.74 -17.58 -15.66
N LEU A 283 -14.27 -17.68 -14.42
CA LEU A 283 -12.91 -18.07 -14.10
C LEU A 283 -12.79 -19.60 -14.10
N ARG A 284 -11.69 -20.10 -14.66
CA ARG A 284 -11.33 -21.53 -14.67
C ARG A 284 -10.20 -21.76 -13.67
N GLY A 285 -10.07 -23.01 -13.19
CA GLY A 285 -8.87 -23.41 -12.47
C GLY A 285 -7.63 -23.33 -13.34
N GLY A 286 -6.46 -23.17 -12.72
CA GLY A 286 -5.20 -23.07 -13.46
C GLY A 286 -4.01 -22.81 -12.55
N ASP A 287 -2.82 -22.77 -13.15
CA ASP A 287 -1.55 -22.53 -12.48
C ASP A 287 -1.16 -21.07 -12.62
N VAL A 288 -0.84 -20.42 -11.52
CA VAL A 288 -0.47 -19.00 -11.45
C VAL A 288 0.87 -18.86 -10.74
N HIS A 289 1.77 -18.08 -11.31
CA HIS A 289 3.03 -17.73 -10.66
C HIS A 289 2.92 -16.37 -9.97
N SER A 290 3.30 -16.30 -8.69
CA SER A 290 3.22 -15.05 -7.91
C SER A 290 4.39 -14.11 -8.15
N TYR A 291 5.49 -14.61 -8.72
CA TYR A 291 6.75 -13.87 -8.91
C TYR A 291 7.31 -13.30 -7.59
N GLN A 292 7.17 -14.05 -6.49
CA GLN A 292 7.53 -13.60 -5.14
C GLN A 292 6.80 -12.34 -4.66
N ASP A 293 5.67 -12.01 -5.29
CA ASP A 293 4.83 -10.89 -4.85
C ASP A 293 3.65 -11.43 -4.02
N HIS A 294 3.69 -11.11 -2.73
CA HIS A 294 2.66 -11.54 -1.78
C HIS A 294 1.24 -11.09 -2.18
N ARG A 295 1.10 -9.91 -2.83
CA ARG A 295 -0.21 -9.39 -3.24
C ARG A 295 -0.77 -10.14 -4.44
N ILE A 296 0.11 -10.56 -5.36
CA ILE A 296 -0.29 -11.45 -6.46
C ILE A 296 -0.73 -12.81 -5.89
N ALA A 297 0.07 -13.41 -5.00
CA ALA A 297 -0.27 -14.68 -4.38
C ALA A 297 -1.63 -14.64 -3.68
N MET A 298 -1.86 -13.66 -2.78
CA MET A 298 -3.11 -13.54 -2.04
C MET A 298 -4.30 -13.19 -2.95
N ALA A 299 -4.13 -12.36 -3.98
CA ALA A 299 -5.19 -12.03 -4.91
C ALA A 299 -5.67 -13.25 -5.68
N PHE A 300 -4.76 -14.06 -6.20
CA PHE A 300 -5.14 -15.28 -6.92
C PHE A 300 -5.65 -16.41 -5.99
N SER A 301 -5.27 -16.40 -4.70
CA SER A 301 -5.91 -17.25 -3.70
C SER A 301 -7.40 -16.92 -3.55
N VAL A 302 -7.73 -15.62 -3.52
CA VAL A 302 -9.12 -15.15 -3.47
C VAL A 302 -9.88 -15.50 -4.75
N ALA A 303 -9.23 -15.50 -5.92
CA ALA A 303 -9.86 -15.91 -7.18
C ALA A 303 -10.43 -17.34 -7.09
N GLY A 304 -9.83 -18.23 -6.28
CA GLY A 304 -10.31 -19.57 -6.04
C GLY A 304 -11.76 -19.65 -5.54
N ALA A 305 -12.27 -18.59 -4.89
CA ALA A 305 -13.66 -18.51 -4.42
C ALA A 305 -14.70 -18.45 -5.55
N ALA A 306 -14.30 -17.99 -6.74
CA ALA A 306 -15.18 -17.82 -7.90
C ALA A 306 -14.80 -18.72 -9.10
N THR A 307 -13.80 -19.60 -8.95
CA THR A 307 -13.35 -20.47 -10.03
C THR A 307 -14.11 -21.81 -10.07
N LYS A 308 -14.28 -22.33 -11.28
CA LYS A 308 -14.68 -23.74 -11.50
C LYS A 308 -13.42 -24.60 -11.58
N GLY A 309 -12.87 -24.99 -10.43
CA GLY A 309 -11.66 -25.81 -10.31
C GLY A 309 -10.62 -25.19 -9.38
N ASN A 310 -9.49 -25.85 -9.22
CA ASN A 310 -8.44 -25.38 -8.32
C ASN A 310 -7.55 -24.34 -8.97
N VAL A 311 -7.12 -23.37 -8.18
CA VAL A 311 -6.05 -22.44 -8.54
C VAL A 311 -4.81 -22.85 -7.77
N TYR A 312 -3.75 -23.19 -8.48
CA TYR A 312 -2.45 -23.51 -7.89
C TYR A 312 -1.55 -22.28 -8.03
N ILE A 313 -0.97 -21.86 -6.91
CA ILE A 313 -0.15 -20.65 -6.89
C ILE A 313 1.25 -21.03 -6.46
N GLU A 314 2.22 -20.71 -7.31
CA GLU A 314 3.63 -20.98 -7.08
C GLU A 314 4.33 -19.76 -6.45
N ASP A 315 5.41 -20.01 -5.71
CA ASP A 315 6.34 -19.02 -5.19
C ASP A 315 5.71 -18.06 -4.14
N CYS A 316 4.93 -18.65 -3.20
CA CYS A 316 4.13 -17.91 -2.22
C CYS A 316 4.87 -17.52 -0.93
N GLY A 317 6.16 -17.88 -0.74
CA GLY A 317 6.88 -17.69 0.52
C GLY A 317 6.87 -16.26 1.06
N ASN A 318 6.72 -15.27 0.20
CA ASN A 318 6.67 -13.86 0.60
C ASN A 318 5.34 -13.44 1.26
N VAL A 319 4.31 -14.27 1.25
CA VAL A 319 3.06 -14.00 1.98
C VAL A 319 3.34 -13.92 3.48
N GLU A 320 4.16 -14.83 4.02
CA GLU A 320 4.57 -14.86 5.44
C GLU A 320 5.22 -13.55 5.91
N THR A 321 5.90 -12.83 5.03
CA THR A 321 6.56 -11.55 5.38
C THR A 321 5.61 -10.38 5.48
N SER A 322 4.42 -10.47 4.89
CA SER A 322 3.45 -9.38 4.80
C SER A 322 2.15 -9.68 5.57
N PHE A 323 1.69 -10.91 5.50
CA PHE A 323 0.47 -11.36 6.18
C PHE A 323 0.63 -12.82 6.64
N PRO A 324 1.40 -13.06 7.73
CA PRO A 324 1.80 -14.40 8.15
C PRO A 324 0.62 -15.35 8.44
N ASN A 325 -0.53 -14.82 8.83
CA ASN A 325 -1.72 -15.61 9.14
C ASN A 325 -2.72 -15.68 7.97
N PHE A 326 -2.36 -15.28 6.75
CA PHE A 326 -3.30 -15.18 5.64
C PHE A 326 -4.06 -16.49 5.38
N VAL A 327 -3.36 -17.62 5.31
CA VAL A 327 -3.98 -18.92 5.01
C VAL A 327 -4.99 -19.30 6.10
N SER A 328 -4.62 -19.14 7.37
CA SER A 328 -5.50 -19.45 8.51
C SER A 328 -6.72 -18.53 8.59
N GLU A 329 -6.53 -17.23 8.38
CA GLU A 329 -7.62 -16.24 8.37
C GLU A 329 -8.55 -16.45 7.17
N ALA A 330 -8.00 -16.74 5.98
CA ALA A 330 -8.77 -17.06 4.80
C ALA A 330 -9.60 -18.31 4.98
N ALA A 331 -9.01 -19.40 5.50
CA ALA A 331 -9.72 -20.63 5.81
C ALA A 331 -10.79 -20.42 6.90
N GLY A 332 -10.47 -19.67 7.95
CA GLY A 332 -11.42 -19.33 9.03
C GLY A 332 -12.61 -18.48 8.54
N SER A 333 -12.44 -17.69 7.50
CA SER A 333 -13.49 -16.90 6.86
C SER A 333 -14.28 -17.67 5.77
N GLY A 334 -13.95 -18.95 5.52
CA GLY A 334 -14.67 -19.80 4.59
C GLY A 334 -14.04 -19.94 3.21
N LEU A 335 -12.88 -19.31 2.95
CA LEU A 335 -12.12 -19.56 1.72
C LEU A 335 -11.38 -20.91 1.84
N ASN A 336 -11.52 -21.76 0.84
CA ASN A 336 -10.83 -23.07 0.83
C ASN A 336 -9.39 -22.89 0.31
N VAL A 337 -8.52 -22.34 1.16
CA VAL A 337 -7.11 -22.12 0.88
C VAL A 337 -6.26 -23.07 1.73
N VAL A 338 -5.33 -23.77 1.09
CA VAL A 338 -4.40 -24.70 1.76
C VAL A 338 -2.98 -24.47 1.25
N GLU A 339 -2.02 -24.55 2.15
CA GLU A 339 -0.58 -24.57 1.82
C GLU A 339 -0.14 -26.02 1.56
N ARG A 340 0.72 -26.22 0.57
CA ARG A 340 1.25 -27.55 0.20
C ARG A 340 2.77 -27.57 0.19
#